data_eaa9984f515dc8ea9617b4f598c9c6e2
#
_entry.id   eaa9984f515dc8ea9617b4f598c9c6e2
#
_cell.length_a   1.000
_cell.length_b   1.000
_cell.length_c   1.000
_cell.angle_alpha   90.00
_cell.angle_beta   90.00
_cell.angle_gamma   90.00
#
_symmetry.space_group_name_H-M   'P 1'
#
loop_
_entity.id
_entity.type
_entity.pdbx_description
1 polymer ?
#
loop_
_entity_poly.entity_id
_entity_poly.type
_entity_poly.pdbx_seq_one_letter_code
_entity_poly.pdbx_strand_id
1 'polypeptide(L)'
;MKGLNRIEGKLFIDEVSLEDLAKEYGTPVYVYSGSKLKENLNGYLSSVREEDKVCYSVKSNSNIHLLELLADLGSGFDVVSGNELRKCLEAGAKPEDIVFSGVGKTEEELVLAIKENIFSINIESEEELDRIIKTAKDLEKKAQCMIRINPDISSESHPYIQTGLKTSKFGILREGIDSLVEKASKSGLINLKGIASHVGSQIFNKELIFENLNLLIEIANNLIRQGHALSYIDLGGGLGISYQEEKELKPRAVLEEVISKLEPLNLNLLLEPGRSISGNTGVLLSKIEYLKKTSDLNFAVIDSGMNDFLRPSLYQAWHNISVVETINQKELSYEVVGPVCESGDTFGEDRILSLNEDSILAIHDAGAYGHVMSSNYNSRLRPPEILVEGKEIKVIRRRETFDDLLRQERDV
;
A
#
# COMPACT_ATOMS: atom_id res chain seq x y z
N MET A 1 -5.37 12.22 -12.19
CA MET A 1 -5.81 11.96 -10.80
C MET A 1 -7.12 12.66 -10.56
N LYS A 2 -8.20 11.93 -10.22
CA LYS A 2 -9.45 12.53 -9.71
C LYS A 2 -9.14 13.07 -8.32
N GLY A 3 -9.42 14.33 -8.05
CA GLY A 3 -9.05 15.02 -6.80
C GLY A 3 -8.00 16.12 -7.01
N LEU A 4 -7.30 16.10 -8.15
CA LEU A 4 -6.55 17.25 -8.63
C LEU A 4 -7.36 17.95 -9.73
N ASN A 5 -7.59 19.24 -9.55
CA ASN A 5 -8.31 20.08 -10.51
C ASN A 5 -7.40 21.22 -10.95
N ARG A 6 -7.46 21.58 -12.24
CA ARG A 6 -6.79 22.77 -12.73
C ARG A 6 -7.81 23.89 -12.93
N ILE A 7 -7.65 24.97 -12.20
CA ILE A 7 -8.53 26.15 -12.24
C ILE A 7 -7.66 27.36 -12.59
N GLU A 8 -7.99 28.05 -13.68
CA GLU A 8 -7.25 29.24 -14.16
C GLU A 8 -5.72 29.03 -14.25
N GLY A 9 -5.32 27.84 -14.69
CA GLY A 9 -3.91 27.48 -14.87
C GLY A 9 -3.21 26.93 -13.62
N LYS A 10 -3.84 26.95 -12.43
CA LYS A 10 -3.28 26.46 -11.16
C LYS A 10 -3.84 25.10 -10.78
N LEU A 11 -3.02 24.24 -10.18
CA LEU A 11 -3.44 22.96 -9.62
C LEU A 11 -3.95 23.11 -8.20
N PHE A 12 -5.08 22.45 -7.94
CA PHE A 12 -5.71 22.34 -6.64
C PHE A 12 -5.84 20.88 -6.25
N ILE A 13 -5.67 20.59 -4.97
CA ILE A 13 -6.07 19.34 -4.34
C ILE A 13 -7.28 19.64 -3.45
N ASP A 14 -8.37 18.90 -3.63
CA ASP A 14 -9.66 19.26 -3.09
C ASP A 14 -9.98 20.74 -3.41
N GLU A 15 -10.08 21.62 -2.42
CA GLU A 15 -10.32 23.06 -2.60
C GLU A 15 -9.09 23.95 -2.32
N VAL A 16 -7.89 23.34 -2.13
CA VAL A 16 -6.68 24.06 -1.74
C VAL A 16 -5.67 24.11 -2.88
N SER A 17 -5.08 25.28 -3.11
CA SER A 17 -4.03 25.51 -4.10
C SER A 17 -2.74 24.79 -3.70
N LEU A 18 -2.18 23.99 -4.61
CA LEU A 18 -0.89 23.35 -4.40
C LEU A 18 0.27 24.34 -4.36
N GLU A 19 0.14 25.47 -5.04
CA GLU A 19 1.12 26.57 -4.98
C GLU A 19 1.20 27.16 -3.56
N ASP A 20 0.04 27.42 -2.94
CA ASP A 20 -0.04 27.97 -1.59
C ASP A 20 0.54 27.00 -0.55
N LEU A 21 0.24 25.71 -0.68
CA LEU A 21 0.83 24.67 0.17
C LEU A 21 2.36 24.58 0.03
N ALA A 22 2.87 24.66 -1.20
CA ALA A 22 4.31 24.66 -1.44
C ALA A 22 5.00 25.90 -0.86
N LYS A 23 4.35 27.08 -0.91
CA LYS A 23 4.86 28.30 -0.31
C LYS A 23 4.85 28.27 1.22
N GLU A 24 3.80 27.71 1.82
CA GLU A 24 3.63 27.69 3.28
C GLU A 24 4.52 26.63 3.94
N TYR A 25 4.57 25.40 3.38
CA TYR A 25 5.27 24.27 4.01
C TYR A 25 6.65 24.00 3.40
N GLY A 26 7.01 24.68 2.31
CA GLY A 26 8.22 24.45 1.54
C GLY A 26 8.18 23.14 0.76
N THR A 27 9.10 22.99 -0.21
CA THR A 27 9.31 21.76 -0.97
C THR A 27 10.58 21.03 -0.48
N PRO A 28 10.75 19.72 -0.73
CA PRO A 28 9.70 18.78 -1.15
C PRO A 28 8.62 18.62 -0.08
N VAL A 29 7.36 18.35 -0.49
CA VAL A 29 6.25 18.10 0.45
C VAL A 29 5.25 17.11 -0.16
N TYR A 30 4.81 16.13 0.63
CA TYR A 30 3.70 15.26 0.26
C TYR A 30 2.38 15.91 0.63
N VAL A 31 1.42 15.88 -0.27
CA VAL A 31 0.06 16.37 -0.04
C VAL A 31 -0.93 15.29 -0.41
N TYR A 32 -1.84 14.96 0.50
CA TYR A 32 -2.86 13.93 0.31
C TYR A 32 -4.27 14.53 0.36
N SER A 33 -5.17 14.04 -0.50
CA SER A 33 -6.59 14.32 -0.45
C SER A 33 -7.31 13.34 0.48
N GLY A 34 -7.84 13.83 1.59
CA GLY A 34 -8.68 13.06 2.50
C GLY A 34 -10.00 12.67 1.85
N SER A 35 -10.57 13.58 1.05
CA SER A 35 -11.82 13.32 0.31
C SER A 35 -11.65 12.15 -0.66
N LYS A 36 -10.51 12.09 -1.38
CA LYS A 36 -10.23 11.00 -2.32
C LYS A 36 -9.94 9.68 -1.60
N LEU A 37 -9.25 9.72 -0.47
CA LEU A 37 -9.00 8.53 0.36
C LEU A 37 -10.33 7.92 0.83
N LYS A 38 -11.26 8.74 1.32
CA LYS A 38 -12.62 8.33 1.71
C LYS A 38 -13.40 7.75 0.54
N GLU A 39 -13.37 8.40 -0.63
CA GLU A 39 -14.04 7.91 -1.85
C GLU A 39 -13.52 6.51 -2.23
N ASN A 40 -12.20 6.33 -2.24
CA ASN A 40 -11.60 5.05 -2.62
C ASN A 40 -11.97 3.93 -1.64
N LEU A 41 -11.87 4.15 -0.33
CA LEU A 41 -12.29 3.15 0.67
C LEU A 41 -13.79 2.83 0.56
N ASN A 42 -14.63 3.85 0.44
CA ASN A 42 -16.08 3.68 0.29
C ASN A 42 -16.45 2.88 -0.99
N GLY A 43 -15.62 2.97 -2.04
CA GLY A 43 -15.75 2.15 -3.23
C GLY A 43 -15.67 0.63 -2.95
N TYR A 44 -14.90 0.24 -1.93
CA TYR A 44 -14.83 -1.15 -1.46
C TYR A 44 -15.95 -1.45 -0.46
N LEU A 45 -16.09 -0.66 0.60
CA LEU A 45 -17.07 -0.91 1.67
C LEU A 45 -18.51 -1.01 1.14
N SER A 46 -18.86 -0.19 0.16
CA SER A 46 -20.19 -0.26 -0.48
C SER A 46 -20.37 -1.41 -1.47
N SER A 47 -19.33 -2.20 -1.72
CA SER A 47 -19.32 -3.29 -2.70
C SER A 47 -19.20 -4.68 -2.06
N VAL A 48 -19.17 -4.75 -0.74
CA VAL A 48 -19.08 -5.98 0.04
C VAL A 48 -20.28 -6.13 0.96
N ARG A 49 -20.50 -7.35 1.51
CA ARG A 49 -21.57 -7.63 2.48
C ARG A 49 -21.13 -7.19 3.89
N GLU A 50 -22.06 -7.13 4.83
CA GLU A 50 -21.79 -6.73 6.22
C GLU A 50 -20.79 -7.67 6.92
N GLU A 51 -20.82 -8.97 6.58
CA GLU A 51 -19.95 -10.00 7.15
C GLU A 51 -18.54 -10.02 6.52
N ASP A 52 -18.38 -9.40 5.34
CA ASP A 52 -17.10 -9.33 4.64
C ASP A 52 -16.17 -8.29 5.28
N LYS A 53 -14.89 -8.40 5.02
CA LYS A 53 -13.88 -7.49 5.57
C LYS A 53 -13.05 -6.81 4.48
N VAL A 54 -12.86 -5.51 4.64
CA VAL A 54 -11.92 -4.72 3.83
C VAL A 54 -10.81 -4.24 4.76
N CYS A 55 -9.63 -4.82 4.63
CA CYS A 55 -8.45 -4.56 5.45
C CYS A 55 -7.44 -3.73 4.65
N TYR A 56 -7.32 -2.44 4.95
CA TYR A 56 -6.34 -1.58 4.27
C TYR A 56 -4.91 -2.07 4.50
N SER A 57 -4.14 -2.30 3.42
CA SER A 57 -2.73 -2.70 3.52
C SER A 57 -1.86 -1.52 3.95
N VAL A 58 -1.46 -1.52 5.22
CA VAL A 58 -0.72 -0.44 5.91
C VAL A 58 0.62 -0.13 5.23
N LYS A 59 1.29 -1.14 4.67
CA LYS A 59 2.53 -1.01 3.92
C LYS A 59 2.48 -0.01 2.77
N SER A 60 1.29 0.32 2.25
CA SER A 60 1.14 1.29 1.17
C SER A 60 1.30 2.74 1.65
N ASN A 61 0.74 3.08 2.82
CA ASN A 61 0.99 4.33 3.54
C ASN A 61 0.61 4.15 5.02
N SER A 62 1.60 4.22 5.90
CA SER A 62 1.46 3.95 7.33
C SER A 62 1.41 5.23 8.19
N ASN A 63 1.06 6.39 7.62
CA ASN A 63 0.88 7.60 8.41
C ASN A 63 -0.31 7.43 9.37
N ILE A 64 -0.08 7.67 10.67
CA ILE A 64 -1.08 7.38 11.71
C ILE A 64 -2.40 8.13 11.48
N HIS A 65 -2.36 9.37 11.03
CA HIS A 65 -3.56 10.16 10.78
C HIS A 65 -4.38 9.67 9.57
N LEU A 66 -3.73 9.02 8.60
CA LEU A 66 -4.46 8.33 7.53
C LEU A 66 -5.08 7.03 8.06
N LEU A 67 -4.39 6.31 8.96
CA LEU A 67 -4.93 5.12 9.60
C LEU A 67 -6.13 5.48 10.51
N GLU A 68 -6.05 6.56 11.30
CA GLU A 68 -7.18 7.10 12.07
C GLU A 68 -8.41 7.34 11.18
N LEU A 69 -8.21 8.08 10.06
CA LEU A 69 -9.29 8.37 9.13
C LEU A 69 -9.92 7.10 8.52
N LEU A 70 -9.10 6.10 8.19
CA LEU A 70 -9.59 4.83 7.65
C LEU A 70 -10.30 3.98 8.71
N ALA A 71 -9.80 3.96 9.96
CA ALA A 71 -10.43 3.28 11.09
C ALA A 71 -11.82 3.86 11.40
N ASP A 72 -11.94 5.19 11.44
CA ASP A 72 -13.20 5.90 11.66
C ASP A 72 -14.26 5.59 10.59
N LEU A 73 -13.82 5.23 9.38
CA LEU A 73 -14.69 4.81 8.29
C LEU A 73 -15.03 3.32 8.30
N GLY A 74 -14.49 2.55 9.25
CA GLY A 74 -14.77 1.12 9.39
C GLY A 74 -13.85 0.21 8.59
N SER A 75 -12.67 0.68 8.15
CA SER A 75 -11.65 -0.19 7.57
C SER A 75 -11.04 -1.11 8.61
N GLY A 76 -10.84 -2.39 8.26
CA GLY A 76 -9.83 -3.23 8.88
C GLY A 76 -8.43 -2.89 8.35
N PHE A 77 -7.40 -3.64 8.81
CA PHE A 77 -6.02 -3.40 8.42
C PHE A 77 -5.25 -4.69 8.15
N ASP A 78 -4.50 -4.73 7.04
CA ASP A 78 -3.47 -5.74 6.75
C ASP A 78 -2.11 -5.16 7.16
N VAL A 79 -1.48 -5.78 8.16
CA VAL A 79 -0.18 -5.39 8.70
C VAL A 79 0.89 -6.44 8.38
N VAL A 80 2.15 -6.00 8.24
CA VAL A 80 3.28 -6.88 7.90
C VAL A 80 4.43 -6.77 8.92
N SER A 81 4.22 -6.05 10.01
CA SER A 81 5.15 -5.96 11.14
C SER A 81 4.43 -5.64 12.45
N GLY A 82 5.04 -5.96 13.59
CA GLY A 82 4.51 -5.60 14.91
C GLY A 82 4.36 -4.11 15.12
N ASN A 83 5.20 -3.29 14.48
CA ASN A 83 5.07 -1.84 14.58
C ASN A 83 3.92 -1.28 13.73
N GLU A 84 3.60 -1.88 12.59
CA GLU A 84 2.36 -1.56 11.87
C GLU A 84 1.13 -1.95 12.70
N LEU A 85 1.15 -3.12 13.36
CA LEU A 85 0.09 -3.53 14.28
C LEU A 85 -0.12 -2.50 15.41
N ARG A 86 0.97 -2.10 16.09
CA ARG A 86 0.91 -1.06 17.14
C ARG A 86 0.35 0.26 16.62
N LYS A 87 0.77 0.70 15.44
CA LYS A 87 0.23 1.91 14.82
C LYS A 87 -1.27 1.83 14.55
N CYS A 88 -1.76 0.68 14.08
CA CYS A 88 -3.19 0.49 13.84
C CYS A 88 -3.98 0.55 15.16
N LEU A 89 -3.49 -0.10 16.21
CA LEU A 89 -4.11 -0.06 17.54
C LEU A 89 -4.13 1.38 18.10
N GLU A 90 -3.03 2.11 17.98
CA GLU A 90 -2.94 3.52 18.37
C GLU A 90 -3.88 4.41 17.56
N ALA A 91 -4.09 4.10 16.28
CA ALA A 91 -5.04 4.77 15.41
C ALA A 91 -6.52 4.41 15.67
N GLY A 92 -6.80 3.60 16.69
CA GLY A 92 -8.16 3.22 17.08
C GLY A 92 -8.73 2.01 16.33
N ALA A 93 -7.91 1.27 15.58
CA ALA A 93 -8.36 0.04 14.93
C ALA A 93 -8.75 -1.03 15.96
N LYS A 94 -9.83 -1.76 15.70
CA LYS A 94 -10.23 -2.89 16.53
C LYS A 94 -9.36 -4.11 16.20
N PRO A 95 -8.81 -4.82 17.20
CA PRO A 95 -7.99 -6.01 16.96
C PRO A 95 -8.68 -7.05 16.09
N GLU A 96 -9.99 -7.26 16.25
CA GLU A 96 -10.79 -8.19 15.45
C GLU A 96 -10.97 -7.80 13.98
N ASP A 97 -10.41 -6.66 13.57
CA ASP A 97 -10.39 -6.20 12.17
C ASP A 97 -8.95 -6.12 11.61
N ILE A 98 -7.96 -6.71 12.31
CA ILE A 98 -6.56 -6.69 11.89
C ILE A 98 -6.10 -8.07 11.45
N VAL A 99 -5.51 -8.13 10.25
CA VAL A 99 -4.85 -9.31 9.68
C VAL A 99 -3.34 -9.08 9.69
N PHE A 100 -2.57 -10.09 10.08
CA PHE A 100 -1.12 -10.01 10.09
C PHE A 100 -0.52 -10.96 9.04
N SER A 101 -0.06 -10.38 7.94
CA SER A 101 0.59 -11.07 6.83
C SER A 101 2.12 -10.97 6.89
N GLY A 102 2.83 -11.65 5.96
CA GLY A 102 4.28 -11.57 5.83
C GLY A 102 5.05 -12.76 6.36
N VAL A 103 6.19 -13.06 5.71
CA VAL A 103 6.95 -14.32 5.83
C VAL A 103 7.96 -14.35 6.98
N GLY A 104 8.12 -13.28 7.73
CA GLY A 104 9.22 -13.14 8.70
C GLY A 104 8.77 -12.70 10.09
N LYS A 105 7.57 -13.08 10.54
CA LYS A 105 7.06 -12.69 11.86
C LYS A 105 7.97 -13.22 12.98
N THR A 106 8.42 -12.33 13.84
CA THR A 106 9.26 -12.66 14.99
C THR A 106 8.40 -13.24 16.14
N GLU A 107 9.05 -13.86 17.12
CA GLU A 107 8.34 -14.38 18.30
C GLU A 107 7.63 -13.25 19.07
N GLU A 108 8.27 -12.09 19.20
CA GLU A 108 7.70 -10.91 19.87
C GLU A 108 6.46 -10.38 19.16
N GLU A 109 6.48 -10.36 17.82
CA GLU A 109 5.34 -9.93 17.00
C GLU A 109 4.17 -10.92 17.10
N LEU A 110 4.46 -12.23 17.13
CA LEU A 110 3.45 -13.25 17.34
C LEU A 110 2.85 -13.16 18.75
N VAL A 111 3.68 -12.91 19.78
CA VAL A 111 3.21 -12.67 21.15
C VAL A 111 2.25 -11.47 21.18
N LEU A 112 2.60 -10.37 20.52
CA LEU A 112 1.72 -9.20 20.44
C LEU A 112 0.40 -9.56 19.75
N ALA A 113 0.45 -10.16 18.56
CA ALA A 113 -0.73 -10.51 17.78
C ALA A 113 -1.70 -11.44 18.53
N ILE A 114 -1.15 -12.47 19.22
CA ILE A 114 -1.96 -13.42 19.99
C ILE A 114 -2.53 -12.77 21.28
N LYS A 115 -1.75 -11.90 21.95
CA LYS A 115 -2.23 -11.17 23.14
C LYS A 115 -3.39 -10.26 22.82
N GLU A 116 -3.26 -9.48 21.75
CA GLU A 116 -4.30 -8.57 21.27
C GLU A 116 -5.50 -9.30 20.65
N ASN A 117 -5.38 -10.61 20.40
CA ASN A 117 -6.41 -11.44 19.78
C ASN A 117 -6.90 -10.86 18.45
N ILE A 118 -5.96 -10.51 17.58
CA ILE A 118 -6.27 -9.96 16.26
C ILE A 118 -7.11 -10.93 15.42
N PHE A 119 -7.73 -10.42 14.34
CA PHE A 119 -8.60 -11.21 13.48
C PHE A 119 -7.91 -12.47 12.95
N SER A 120 -6.70 -12.34 12.40
CA SER A 120 -5.95 -13.47 11.84
C SER A 120 -4.46 -13.20 11.74
N ILE A 121 -3.67 -14.26 11.98
CA ILE A 121 -2.28 -14.38 11.56
C ILE A 121 -2.25 -15.26 10.31
N ASN A 122 -1.79 -14.71 9.17
CA ASN A 122 -1.66 -15.47 7.93
C ASN A 122 -0.38 -16.30 7.98
N ILE A 123 -0.53 -17.63 8.04
CA ILE A 123 0.57 -18.61 8.13
C ILE A 123 1.23 -18.73 6.75
N GLU A 124 2.53 -18.51 6.68
CA GLU A 124 3.31 -18.49 5.43
C GLU A 124 4.24 -19.70 5.28
N SER A 125 4.51 -20.46 6.38
CA SER A 125 5.32 -21.70 6.36
C SER A 125 4.99 -22.65 7.50
N GLU A 126 5.49 -23.90 7.41
CA GLU A 126 5.32 -24.90 8.48
C GLU A 126 6.10 -24.52 9.73
N GLU A 127 7.30 -23.96 9.57
CA GLU A 127 8.15 -23.49 10.67
C GLU A 127 7.49 -22.30 11.41
N GLU A 128 6.77 -21.46 10.69
CA GLU A 128 6.00 -20.39 11.31
C GLU A 128 4.83 -20.96 12.12
N LEU A 129 4.11 -21.96 11.58
CA LEU A 129 3.05 -22.64 12.33
C LEU A 129 3.58 -23.24 13.65
N ASP A 130 4.77 -23.87 13.63
CA ASP A 130 5.40 -24.41 14.85
C ASP A 130 5.66 -23.29 15.88
N ARG A 131 6.14 -22.15 15.42
CA ARG A 131 6.36 -20.99 16.30
C ARG A 131 5.05 -20.43 16.86
N ILE A 132 4.02 -20.33 16.03
CA ILE A 132 2.68 -19.88 16.48
C ILE A 132 2.12 -20.83 17.54
N ILE A 133 2.20 -22.16 17.33
CA ILE A 133 1.73 -23.16 18.28
C ILE A 133 2.48 -23.04 19.60
N LYS A 134 3.82 -22.92 19.56
CA LYS A 134 4.64 -22.73 20.76
C LYS A 134 4.21 -21.45 21.50
N THR A 135 4.13 -20.33 20.81
CA THR A 135 3.76 -19.03 21.40
C THR A 135 2.34 -19.07 22.00
N ALA A 136 1.38 -19.67 21.29
CA ALA A 136 0.01 -19.84 21.77
C ALA A 136 -0.04 -20.68 23.05
N LYS A 137 0.77 -21.76 23.11
CA LYS A 137 0.91 -22.60 24.31
C LYS A 137 1.50 -21.82 25.49
N ASP A 138 2.57 -21.08 25.27
CA ASP A 138 3.27 -20.30 26.30
C ASP A 138 2.37 -19.19 26.87
N LEU A 139 1.45 -18.66 26.04
CA LEU A 139 0.45 -17.67 26.44
C LEU A 139 -0.87 -18.26 26.98
N GLU A 140 -1.04 -19.58 26.95
CA GLU A 140 -2.30 -20.28 27.28
C GLU A 140 -3.52 -19.72 26.51
N LYS A 141 -3.30 -19.32 25.25
CA LYS A 141 -4.30 -18.75 24.34
C LYS A 141 -4.36 -19.54 23.03
N LYS A 142 -5.51 -19.45 22.33
CA LYS A 142 -5.59 -19.90 20.94
C LYS A 142 -5.19 -18.78 20.01
N ALA A 143 -4.45 -19.10 18.95
CA ALA A 143 -4.14 -18.18 17.88
C ALA A 143 -5.22 -18.25 16.80
N GLN A 144 -5.71 -17.08 16.38
CA GLN A 144 -6.60 -16.92 15.22
C GLN A 144 -5.74 -16.94 13.96
N CYS A 145 -5.97 -17.83 13.01
CA CYS A 145 -5.09 -18.00 11.86
C CYS A 145 -5.87 -18.20 10.55
N MET A 146 -5.23 -17.82 9.46
CA MET A 146 -5.55 -18.27 8.10
C MET A 146 -4.29 -18.86 7.47
N ILE A 147 -4.44 -19.70 6.46
CA ILE A 147 -3.29 -20.25 5.72
C ILE A 147 -3.16 -19.50 4.42
N ARG A 148 -2.00 -18.88 4.19
CA ARG A 148 -1.70 -18.26 2.91
C ARG A 148 -1.22 -19.28 1.92
N ILE A 149 -1.97 -19.39 0.82
CA ILE A 149 -1.70 -20.27 -0.31
C ILE A 149 -0.84 -19.53 -1.32
N ASN A 150 0.21 -20.19 -1.80
CA ASN A 150 0.90 -19.75 -3.01
C ASN A 150 0.14 -20.32 -4.22
N PRO A 151 -0.51 -19.49 -5.04
CA PRO A 151 -1.37 -19.98 -6.11
C PRO A 151 -0.61 -20.49 -7.33
N ASP A 152 0.69 -20.25 -7.41
CA ASP A 152 1.54 -20.51 -8.59
C ASP A 152 0.98 -19.88 -9.89
N ILE A 153 0.43 -18.67 -9.76
CA ILE A 153 -0.16 -17.90 -10.86
C ILE A 153 0.77 -16.73 -11.17
N SER A 154 1.09 -16.55 -12.47
CA SER A 154 1.93 -15.43 -12.94
C SER A 154 1.06 -14.20 -13.22
N SER A 155 1.44 -13.06 -12.64
CA SER A 155 0.89 -11.76 -13.03
C SER A 155 1.82 -11.05 -14.01
N GLU A 156 1.29 -10.23 -14.93
CA GLU A 156 2.07 -9.42 -15.89
C GLU A 156 2.75 -8.20 -15.25
N SER A 157 2.78 -8.12 -13.92
CA SER A 157 3.35 -6.99 -13.18
C SER A 157 4.89 -7.09 -13.10
N HIS A 158 5.53 -5.96 -12.69
CA HIS A 158 6.99 -5.90 -12.52
C HIS A 158 7.49 -7.07 -11.63
N PRO A 159 8.60 -7.76 -11.97
CA PRO A 159 9.07 -8.96 -11.26
C PRO A 159 9.17 -8.80 -9.73
N TYR A 160 9.53 -7.60 -9.24
CA TYR A 160 9.68 -7.35 -7.80
C TYR A 160 8.36 -7.22 -7.03
N ILE A 161 7.22 -7.13 -7.71
CA ILE A 161 5.89 -7.04 -7.08
C ILE A 161 4.98 -8.23 -7.41
N GLN A 162 5.51 -9.26 -8.08
CA GLN A 162 4.86 -10.55 -8.27
C GLN A 162 5.01 -11.40 -7.00
N THR A 163 3.92 -11.88 -6.45
CA THR A 163 3.92 -12.66 -5.19
C THR A 163 3.37 -14.07 -5.35
N GLY A 164 2.72 -14.36 -6.48
CA GLY A 164 2.01 -15.61 -6.72
C GLY A 164 2.82 -16.72 -7.42
N LEU A 165 4.10 -16.53 -7.68
CA LEU A 165 4.93 -17.54 -8.37
C LEU A 165 5.45 -18.60 -7.40
N LYS A 166 5.57 -19.85 -7.85
CA LYS A 166 6.16 -20.97 -7.09
C LYS A 166 7.58 -20.67 -6.55
N THR A 167 8.35 -19.83 -7.24
CA THR A 167 9.69 -19.40 -6.83
C THR A 167 9.69 -18.23 -5.85
N SER A 168 8.51 -17.68 -5.53
CA SER A 168 8.40 -16.60 -4.55
C SER A 168 8.50 -17.15 -3.13
N LYS A 169 8.91 -16.29 -2.19
CA LYS A 169 9.02 -16.64 -0.76
C LYS A 169 7.68 -16.73 -0.03
N PHE A 170 6.55 -16.49 -0.70
CA PHE A 170 5.25 -16.31 -0.07
C PHE A 170 4.38 -17.54 -0.15
N GLY A 171 3.73 -17.87 0.97
CA GLY A 171 2.66 -18.85 1.07
C GLY A 171 3.07 -20.30 0.95
N ILE A 172 2.11 -21.18 1.23
CA ILE A 172 2.25 -22.63 1.21
C ILE A 172 1.87 -23.13 -0.18
N LEU A 173 2.69 -23.99 -0.77
CA LEU A 173 2.34 -24.69 -2.01
C LEU A 173 1.21 -25.69 -1.75
N ARG A 174 0.41 -25.98 -2.79
CA ARG A 174 -0.79 -26.82 -2.72
C ARG A 174 -0.53 -28.17 -2.03
N GLU A 175 0.61 -28.78 -2.30
CA GLU A 175 0.98 -30.10 -1.78
C GLU A 175 1.18 -30.13 -0.25
N GLY A 176 1.49 -28.96 0.36
CA GLY A 176 1.74 -28.85 1.80
C GLY A 176 0.50 -28.51 2.64
N ILE A 177 -0.64 -28.19 2.01
CA ILE A 177 -1.80 -27.63 2.72
C ILE A 177 -2.41 -28.65 3.69
N ASP A 178 -2.68 -29.86 3.22
CA ASP A 178 -3.36 -30.89 4.04
C ASP A 178 -2.55 -31.24 5.29
N SER A 179 -1.22 -31.42 5.17
CA SER A 179 -0.35 -31.72 6.30
C SER A 179 -0.30 -30.56 7.30
N LEU A 180 -0.27 -29.31 6.81
CA LEU A 180 -0.26 -28.12 7.64
C LEU A 180 -1.58 -27.94 8.41
N VAL A 181 -2.72 -28.15 7.75
CA VAL A 181 -4.05 -28.08 8.36
C VAL A 181 -4.23 -29.18 9.42
N GLU A 182 -3.77 -30.39 9.12
CA GLU A 182 -3.79 -31.50 10.08
C GLU A 182 -2.94 -31.19 11.34
N LYS A 183 -1.74 -30.63 11.13
CA LYS A 183 -0.84 -30.21 12.22
C LYS A 183 -1.48 -29.10 13.07
N ALA A 184 -2.05 -28.08 12.43
CA ALA A 184 -2.77 -27.01 13.10
C ALA A 184 -3.92 -27.54 13.96
N SER A 185 -4.75 -28.42 13.39
CA SER A 185 -5.90 -29.04 14.07
C SER A 185 -5.49 -29.90 15.24
N LYS A 186 -4.47 -30.76 15.10
CA LYS A 186 -3.95 -31.64 16.16
C LYS A 186 -3.39 -30.86 17.35
N SER A 187 -2.89 -29.64 17.14
CA SER A 187 -2.36 -28.81 18.22
C SER A 187 -3.43 -28.39 19.23
N GLY A 188 -4.68 -28.25 18.79
CA GLY A 188 -5.79 -27.70 19.58
C GLY A 188 -5.64 -26.20 19.94
N LEU A 189 -4.55 -25.56 19.50
CA LEU A 189 -4.17 -24.18 19.82
C LEU A 189 -4.41 -23.19 18.66
N ILE A 190 -4.72 -23.71 17.47
CA ILE A 190 -5.00 -22.90 16.28
C ILE A 190 -6.50 -22.90 16.00
N ASN A 191 -7.06 -21.69 15.88
CA ASN A 191 -8.41 -21.49 15.35
C ASN A 191 -8.26 -21.08 13.89
N LEU A 192 -8.43 -22.04 12.97
CA LEU A 192 -8.30 -21.81 11.53
C LEU A 192 -9.59 -21.18 11.00
N LYS A 193 -9.53 -19.92 10.59
CA LYS A 193 -10.67 -19.15 10.06
C LYS A 193 -10.88 -19.30 8.56
N GLY A 194 -9.81 -19.55 7.81
CA GLY A 194 -9.91 -19.58 6.36
C GLY A 194 -8.56 -19.76 5.68
N ILE A 195 -8.57 -19.46 4.41
CA ILE A 195 -7.39 -19.48 3.54
C ILE A 195 -7.25 -18.13 2.83
N ALA A 196 -6.00 -17.74 2.56
CA ALA A 196 -5.65 -16.48 1.94
C ALA A 196 -4.78 -16.70 0.68
N SER A 197 -4.82 -15.79 -0.25
CA SER A 197 -3.88 -15.71 -1.36
C SER A 197 -3.69 -14.29 -1.85
N HIS A 198 -2.52 -13.99 -2.41
CA HIS A 198 -2.25 -12.71 -3.03
C HIS A 198 -1.41 -12.91 -4.29
N VAL A 199 -1.96 -12.59 -5.44
CA VAL A 199 -1.36 -12.86 -6.76
C VAL A 199 -0.43 -11.76 -7.27
N GLY A 200 -0.42 -10.59 -6.62
CA GLY A 200 0.45 -9.48 -7.02
C GLY A 200 -0.21 -8.11 -6.92
N SER A 201 0.42 -7.12 -7.54
CA SER A 201 0.00 -5.71 -7.50
C SER A 201 -0.11 -5.14 -8.91
N GLN A 202 -0.90 -4.07 -9.10
CA GLN A 202 -1.21 -3.47 -10.40
C GLN A 202 -1.94 -4.44 -11.35
N ILE A 203 -3.02 -5.06 -10.84
CA ILE A 203 -3.86 -6.00 -11.60
C ILE A 203 -4.94 -5.20 -12.34
N PHE A 204 -4.96 -5.32 -13.66
CA PHE A 204 -5.95 -4.73 -14.55
C PHE A 204 -6.79 -5.80 -15.27
N ASN A 205 -6.39 -7.07 -15.15
CA ASN A 205 -7.08 -8.20 -15.74
C ASN A 205 -7.87 -8.95 -14.66
N LYS A 206 -9.20 -8.96 -14.79
CA LYS A 206 -10.09 -9.62 -13.84
C LYS A 206 -9.98 -11.15 -13.88
N GLU A 207 -9.60 -11.73 -15.02
CA GLU A 207 -9.45 -13.17 -15.21
C GLU A 207 -8.44 -13.74 -14.19
N LEU A 208 -7.35 -13.00 -13.91
CA LEU A 208 -6.36 -13.38 -12.91
C LEU A 208 -6.96 -13.48 -11.50
N ILE A 209 -7.86 -12.56 -11.16
CA ILE A 209 -8.56 -12.57 -9.87
C ILE A 209 -9.48 -13.78 -9.76
N PHE A 210 -10.19 -14.11 -10.85
CA PHE A 210 -11.10 -15.25 -10.86
C PHE A 210 -10.38 -16.60 -10.91
N GLU A 211 -9.22 -16.68 -11.56
CA GLU A 211 -8.36 -17.87 -11.52
C GLU A 211 -7.93 -18.15 -10.08
N ASN A 212 -7.43 -17.14 -9.36
CA ASN A 212 -7.08 -17.26 -7.94
C ASN A 212 -8.29 -17.62 -7.07
N LEU A 213 -9.42 -16.97 -7.26
CA LEU A 213 -10.66 -17.28 -6.53
C LEU A 213 -11.11 -18.72 -6.74
N ASN A 214 -11.12 -19.21 -7.97
CA ASN A 214 -11.51 -20.58 -8.29
C ASN A 214 -10.58 -21.63 -7.62
N LEU A 215 -9.27 -21.36 -7.60
CA LEU A 215 -8.30 -22.18 -6.87
C LEU A 215 -8.60 -22.21 -5.37
N LEU A 216 -8.84 -21.04 -4.75
CA LEU A 216 -9.16 -20.97 -3.33
C LEU A 216 -10.49 -21.67 -3.01
N ILE A 217 -11.51 -21.54 -3.85
CA ILE A 217 -12.79 -22.24 -3.72
C ILE A 217 -12.58 -23.76 -3.77
N GLU A 218 -11.76 -24.26 -4.70
CA GLU A 218 -11.44 -25.69 -4.80
C GLU A 218 -10.79 -26.20 -3.51
N ILE A 219 -9.78 -25.49 -3.01
CA ILE A 219 -9.05 -25.86 -1.79
C ILE A 219 -10.01 -25.78 -0.57
N ALA A 220 -10.78 -24.71 -0.42
CA ALA A 220 -11.73 -24.54 0.66
C ALA A 220 -12.76 -25.68 0.71
N ASN A 221 -13.32 -26.04 -0.47
CA ASN A 221 -14.25 -27.17 -0.58
C ASN A 221 -13.62 -28.50 -0.17
N ASN A 222 -12.35 -28.74 -0.48
CA ASN A 222 -11.65 -29.94 -0.05
C ASN A 222 -11.49 -29.97 1.46
N LEU A 223 -11.05 -28.88 2.08
CA LEU A 223 -10.87 -28.76 3.53
C LEU A 223 -12.21 -28.88 4.29
N ILE A 224 -13.29 -28.27 3.78
CA ILE A 224 -14.63 -28.40 4.36
C ILE A 224 -15.12 -29.85 4.30
N ARG A 225 -14.90 -30.57 3.19
CA ARG A 225 -15.23 -32.02 3.09
C ARG A 225 -14.44 -32.89 4.05
N GLN A 226 -13.22 -32.48 4.41
CA GLN A 226 -12.41 -33.14 5.44
C GLN A 226 -12.85 -32.82 6.86
N GLY A 227 -13.86 -31.95 7.03
CA GLY A 227 -14.45 -31.59 8.33
C GLY A 227 -13.87 -30.32 8.98
N HIS A 228 -13.06 -29.55 8.25
CA HIS A 228 -12.53 -28.27 8.74
C HIS A 228 -13.58 -27.15 8.56
N ALA A 229 -13.80 -26.38 9.64
CA ALA A 229 -14.72 -25.24 9.62
C ALA A 229 -13.97 -23.99 9.12
N LEU A 230 -14.22 -23.59 7.87
CA LEU A 230 -13.72 -22.36 7.31
C LEU A 230 -14.86 -21.33 7.26
N SER A 231 -14.54 -20.07 7.49
CA SER A 231 -15.48 -18.95 7.45
C SER A 231 -15.11 -17.88 6.43
N TYR A 232 -13.83 -17.80 6.01
CA TYR A 232 -13.34 -16.74 5.15
C TYR A 232 -12.48 -17.27 4.00
N ILE A 233 -12.59 -16.58 2.87
CA ILE A 233 -11.60 -16.56 1.79
C ILE A 233 -11.04 -15.14 1.70
N ASP A 234 -9.72 -15.03 1.79
CA ASP A 234 -8.98 -13.79 1.60
C ASP A 234 -8.34 -13.78 0.21
N LEU A 235 -8.79 -12.85 -0.62
CA LEU A 235 -8.25 -12.67 -1.98
C LEU A 235 -7.04 -11.73 -2.03
N GLY A 236 -6.62 -11.20 -0.88
CA GLY A 236 -5.60 -10.17 -0.82
C GLY A 236 -6.06 -8.85 -1.44
N GLY A 237 -5.11 -8.13 -1.99
CA GLY A 237 -5.36 -6.89 -2.70
C GLY A 237 -4.98 -7.00 -4.17
N GLY A 238 -4.38 -5.92 -4.69
CA GLY A 238 -3.72 -5.93 -5.99
C GLY A 238 -4.42 -5.16 -7.08
N LEU A 239 -5.67 -4.70 -6.94
CA LEU A 239 -6.28 -3.83 -7.95
C LEU A 239 -5.39 -2.64 -8.25
N GLY A 240 -5.13 -2.41 -9.53
CA GLY A 240 -4.28 -1.36 -10.04
C GLY A 240 -4.94 0.02 -10.02
N ILE A 241 -4.11 1.05 -10.00
CA ILE A 241 -4.50 2.42 -10.35
C ILE A 241 -3.86 2.80 -11.67
N SER A 242 -4.51 3.68 -12.43
CA SER A 242 -3.95 4.18 -13.69
C SER A 242 -2.85 5.19 -13.40
N TYR A 243 -1.63 4.90 -13.82
CA TYR A 243 -0.52 5.84 -13.83
C TYR A 243 -0.38 6.54 -15.18
N GLN A 244 -0.77 5.87 -16.25
CA GLN A 244 -0.78 6.40 -17.62
C GLN A 244 -2.21 6.34 -18.19
N GLU A 245 -2.52 5.31 -18.94
CA GLU A 245 -3.80 5.14 -19.61
C GLU A 245 -4.45 3.77 -19.33
N GLU A 246 -3.99 3.07 -18.29
CA GLU A 246 -4.50 1.76 -17.94
C GLU A 246 -5.97 1.85 -17.52
N LYS A 247 -6.77 0.92 -17.98
CA LYS A 247 -8.18 0.83 -17.62
C LYS A 247 -8.34 0.19 -16.24
N GLU A 248 -8.58 1.01 -15.24
CA GLU A 248 -8.83 0.55 -13.88
C GLU A 248 -10.04 -0.38 -13.77
N LEU A 249 -9.88 -1.45 -13.02
CA LEU A 249 -11.00 -2.26 -12.54
C LEU A 249 -11.66 -1.55 -11.35
N LYS A 250 -12.96 -1.34 -11.43
CA LYS A 250 -13.71 -0.80 -10.30
C LYS A 250 -14.02 -1.92 -9.30
N PRO A 251 -13.83 -1.72 -7.98
CA PRO A 251 -14.10 -2.73 -6.97
C PRO A 251 -15.48 -3.40 -7.17
N ARG A 252 -16.53 -2.63 -7.29
CA ARG A 252 -17.90 -3.14 -7.46
C ARG A 252 -18.04 -4.12 -8.61
N ALA A 253 -17.48 -3.79 -9.78
CA ALA A 253 -17.60 -4.62 -10.99
C ALA A 253 -16.92 -6.00 -10.85
N VAL A 254 -15.96 -6.13 -9.92
CA VAL A 254 -15.28 -7.39 -9.64
C VAL A 254 -15.95 -8.12 -8.48
N LEU A 255 -16.27 -7.39 -7.40
CA LEU A 255 -16.71 -7.97 -6.14
C LEU A 255 -18.13 -8.55 -6.19
N GLU A 256 -19.05 -7.98 -7.02
CA GLU A 256 -20.37 -8.57 -7.23
C GLU A 256 -20.27 -10.02 -7.73
N GLU A 257 -19.39 -10.30 -8.68
CA GLU A 257 -19.16 -11.67 -9.20
C GLU A 257 -18.42 -12.55 -8.20
N VAL A 258 -17.44 -12.02 -7.46
CA VAL A 258 -16.72 -12.74 -6.40
C VAL A 258 -17.70 -13.22 -5.33
N ILE A 259 -18.54 -12.32 -4.82
CA ILE A 259 -19.52 -12.61 -3.77
C ILE A 259 -20.51 -13.67 -4.24
N SER A 260 -21.01 -13.57 -5.46
CA SER A 260 -21.96 -14.55 -6.03
C SER A 260 -21.40 -15.98 -6.07
N LYS A 261 -20.06 -16.13 -6.18
CA LYS A 261 -19.39 -17.44 -6.15
C LYS A 261 -19.17 -17.96 -4.73
N LEU A 262 -19.08 -17.07 -3.72
CA LEU A 262 -18.85 -17.45 -2.32
C LEU A 262 -20.15 -17.75 -1.56
N GLU A 263 -21.26 -17.11 -1.92
CA GLU A 263 -22.57 -17.33 -1.26
C GLU A 263 -22.98 -18.80 -1.14
N PRO A 264 -22.90 -19.66 -2.18
CA PRO A 264 -23.29 -21.06 -2.10
C PRO A 264 -22.44 -21.88 -1.11
N LEU A 265 -21.26 -21.37 -0.76
CA LEU A 265 -20.30 -22.01 0.14
C LEU A 265 -20.44 -21.52 1.60
N ASN A 266 -21.26 -20.52 1.83
CA ASN A 266 -21.40 -19.82 3.10
C ASN A 266 -20.03 -19.31 3.63
N LEU A 267 -19.20 -18.80 2.72
CA LEU A 267 -17.89 -18.19 3.02
C LEU A 267 -17.96 -16.68 2.86
N ASN A 268 -17.32 -15.99 3.79
CA ASN A 268 -17.17 -14.54 3.75
C ASN A 268 -15.90 -14.15 2.97
N LEU A 269 -15.89 -12.94 2.46
CA LEU A 269 -14.78 -12.36 1.72
C LEU A 269 -13.92 -11.50 2.64
N LEU A 270 -12.60 -11.60 2.49
CA LEU A 270 -11.65 -10.66 3.03
C LEU A 270 -10.81 -10.10 1.87
N LEU A 271 -10.53 -8.80 1.94
CA LEU A 271 -9.74 -8.06 0.94
C LEU A 271 -8.66 -7.24 1.62
N GLU A 272 -7.49 -7.13 0.98
CA GLU A 272 -6.32 -6.38 1.47
C GLU A 272 -5.91 -5.26 0.48
N PRO A 273 -6.80 -4.30 0.11
CA PRO A 273 -6.45 -3.24 -0.81
C PRO A 273 -5.48 -2.24 -0.17
N GLY A 274 -4.42 -1.89 -0.88
CA GLY A 274 -3.47 -0.86 -0.44
C GLY A 274 -3.39 0.26 -1.47
N ARG A 275 -2.68 0.01 -2.58
CA ARG A 275 -2.46 0.98 -3.66
C ARG A 275 -3.75 1.61 -4.18
N SER A 276 -4.78 0.84 -4.42
CA SER A 276 -6.05 1.33 -4.96
C SER A 276 -6.83 2.23 -3.98
N ILE A 277 -6.49 2.20 -2.68
CA ILE A 277 -7.04 3.13 -1.69
C ILE A 277 -6.18 4.40 -1.60
N SER A 278 -4.86 4.27 -1.44
CA SER A 278 -4.00 5.42 -1.12
C SER A 278 -3.23 6.00 -2.32
N GLY A 279 -2.98 5.24 -3.39
CA GLY A 279 -2.03 5.61 -4.43
C GLY A 279 -2.36 6.92 -5.15
N ASN A 280 -3.57 7.03 -5.65
CA ASN A 280 -4.04 8.21 -6.39
C ASN A 280 -4.63 9.31 -5.49
N THR A 281 -4.31 9.29 -4.20
CA THR A 281 -4.74 10.33 -3.25
C THR A 281 -3.67 11.39 -3.01
N GLY A 282 -2.41 11.12 -3.36
CA GLY A 282 -1.30 11.98 -2.99
C GLY A 282 -0.45 12.45 -4.16
N VAL A 283 0.15 13.62 -3.96
CA VAL A 283 1.18 14.20 -4.83
C VAL A 283 2.42 14.52 -4.02
N LEU A 284 3.59 14.48 -4.68
CA LEU A 284 4.82 15.06 -4.16
C LEU A 284 5.08 16.38 -4.91
N LEU A 285 5.12 17.48 -4.16
CA LEU A 285 5.50 18.78 -4.71
C LEU A 285 7.00 18.98 -4.60
N SER A 286 7.60 19.47 -5.67
CA SER A 286 9.03 19.70 -5.77
C SER A 286 9.29 20.96 -6.60
N LYS A 287 10.21 21.79 -6.18
CA LYS A 287 10.60 22.97 -6.95
C LYS A 287 11.77 22.66 -7.87
N ILE A 288 11.91 23.47 -8.92
CA ILE A 288 13.12 23.51 -9.74
C ILE A 288 14.24 24.19 -8.94
N GLU A 289 15.39 23.52 -8.83
CA GLU A 289 16.62 24.13 -8.33
C GLU A 289 17.45 24.68 -9.47
N TYR A 290 17.54 23.96 -10.60
CA TYR A 290 18.28 24.38 -11.78
C TYR A 290 17.64 23.85 -13.06
N LEU A 291 17.63 24.66 -14.09
CA LEU A 291 17.42 24.24 -15.48
C LEU A 291 18.79 24.19 -16.20
N LYS A 292 19.33 22.98 -16.34
CA LYS A 292 20.62 22.73 -16.96
C LYS A 292 20.44 22.30 -18.42
N LYS A 293 21.09 23.01 -19.34
CA LYS A 293 21.08 22.69 -20.76
C LYS A 293 22.43 22.18 -21.21
N THR A 294 22.45 21.08 -21.95
CA THR A 294 23.62 20.57 -22.66
C THR A 294 23.41 20.70 -24.18
N SER A 295 24.35 20.17 -24.98
CA SER A 295 24.16 20.12 -26.45
C SER A 295 22.95 19.25 -26.84
N ASP A 296 22.66 18.22 -26.10
CA ASP A 296 21.71 17.15 -26.49
C ASP A 296 20.46 17.06 -25.59
N LEU A 297 20.57 17.46 -24.33
CA LEU A 297 19.51 17.28 -23.33
C LEU A 297 19.26 18.56 -22.52
N ASN A 298 18.02 18.70 -22.04
CA ASN A 298 17.69 19.67 -21.01
C ASN A 298 17.38 18.90 -19.72
N PHE A 299 17.99 19.29 -18.62
CA PHE A 299 17.72 18.74 -17.28
C PHE A 299 16.90 19.73 -16.45
N ALA A 300 15.85 19.24 -15.85
CA ALA A 300 15.15 19.91 -14.74
C ALA A 300 15.62 19.26 -13.45
N VAL A 301 16.57 19.88 -12.77
CA VAL A 301 17.06 19.43 -11.47
C VAL A 301 16.10 19.95 -10.40
N ILE A 302 15.47 19.02 -9.68
CA ILE A 302 14.47 19.33 -8.66
C ILE A 302 15.02 19.10 -7.24
N ASP A 303 14.36 19.63 -6.24
CA ASP A 303 14.76 19.48 -4.83
C ASP A 303 14.35 18.14 -4.19
N SER A 304 13.44 17.37 -4.83
CA SER A 304 13.15 15.98 -4.45
C SER A 304 14.19 15.04 -5.05
N GLY A 305 14.57 13.99 -4.30
CA GLY A 305 15.45 12.93 -4.77
C GLY A 305 14.84 11.54 -4.58
N MET A 306 15.57 10.51 -5.04
CA MET A 306 15.19 9.11 -4.83
C MET A 306 15.06 8.76 -3.34
N ASN A 307 15.70 9.51 -2.46
CA ASN A 307 15.53 9.40 -1.01
C ASN A 307 14.13 9.82 -0.54
N ASP A 308 13.47 10.73 -1.26
CA ASP A 308 12.11 11.18 -0.97
C ASP A 308 11.07 10.31 -1.67
N PHE A 309 11.32 9.88 -2.91
CA PHE A 309 10.42 9.08 -3.73
C PHE A 309 11.17 8.01 -4.54
N LEU A 310 11.28 6.82 -3.98
CA LEU A 310 12.15 5.75 -4.50
C LEU A 310 11.58 5.04 -5.75
N ARG A 311 10.28 5.11 -6.00
CA ARG A 311 9.61 4.28 -7.01
C ARG A 311 10.14 4.42 -8.44
N PRO A 312 10.41 5.62 -8.97
CA PRO A 312 10.99 5.75 -10.31
C PRO A 312 12.35 5.04 -10.42
N SER A 313 13.22 5.23 -9.43
CA SER A 313 14.57 4.61 -9.42
C SER A 313 14.53 3.10 -9.21
N LEU A 314 13.70 2.59 -8.29
CA LEU A 314 13.69 1.17 -7.93
C LEU A 314 12.89 0.29 -8.92
N TYR A 315 11.76 0.80 -9.39
CA TYR A 315 10.81 0.03 -10.21
C TYR A 315 10.71 0.55 -11.64
N GLN A 316 11.46 1.59 -12.01
CA GLN A 316 11.27 2.34 -13.27
C GLN A 316 9.80 2.78 -13.41
N ALA A 317 9.18 3.09 -12.28
CA ALA A 317 7.76 3.42 -12.22
C ALA A 317 7.51 4.79 -12.86
N TRP A 318 6.62 4.80 -13.84
CA TRP A 318 6.18 6.04 -14.45
C TRP A 318 5.20 6.76 -13.52
N HIS A 319 5.40 8.08 -13.36
CA HIS A 319 4.48 8.98 -12.69
C HIS A 319 4.25 10.20 -13.58
N ASN A 320 3.02 10.68 -13.66
CA ASN A 320 2.76 11.92 -14.34
C ASN A 320 3.42 13.07 -13.57
N ILE A 321 4.07 13.96 -14.31
CA ILE A 321 4.69 15.19 -13.78
C ILE A 321 4.06 16.37 -14.49
N SER A 322 3.53 17.30 -13.72
CA SER A 322 2.96 18.53 -14.28
C SER A 322 3.39 19.75 -13.48
N VAL A 323 3.40 20.92 -14.13
CA VAL A 323 3.62 22.18 -13.42
C VAL A 323 2.42 22.51 -12.54
N VAL A 324 2.68 23.03 -11.33
CA VAL A 324 1.62 23.46 -10.41
C VAL A 324 0.90 24.68 -10.98
N GLU A 325 1.61 25.65 -11.52
CA GLU A 325 1.06 26.80 -12.21
C GLU A 325 1.51 26.83 -13.66
N THR A 326 0.56 26.95 -14.59
CA THR A 326 0.85 27.03 -16.01
C THR A 326 1.51 28.37 -16.34
N ILE A 327 2.64 28.33 -17.01
CA ILE A 327 3.34 29.51 -17.49
C ILE A 327 3.32 29.58 -19.03
N ASN A 328 3.35 30.78 -19.56
CA ASN A 328 3.36 31.00 -21.01
C ASN A 328 4.80 30.98 -21.55
N GLN A 329 5.41 29.80 -21.55
CA GLN A 329 6.72 29.54 -22.12
C GLN A 329 6.67 28.38 -23.12
N LYS A 330 7.70 28.28 -23.97
CA LYS A 330 7.82 27.18 -24.91
C LYS A 330 8.02 25.85 -24.15
N GLU A 331 7.23 24.86 -24.49
CA GLU A 331 7.44 23.49 -24.06
C GLU A 331 8.76 22.94 -24.64
N LEU A 332 9.52 22.28 -23.76
CA LEU A 332 10.75 21.57 -24.14
C LEU A 332 10.69 20.15 -23.49
N SER A 333 11.48 19.25 -24.07
CA SER A 333 11.73 17.94 -23.44
C SER A 333 12.76 18.10 -22.33
N TYR A 334 12.49 17.51 -21.15
CA TYR A 334 13.35 17.52 -19.98
C TYR A 334 13.56 16.14 -19.41
N GLU A 335 14.80 15.87 -18.97
CA GLU A 335 15.13 14.85 -18.00
C GLU A 335 14.88 15.46 -16.61
N VAL A 336 13.85 14.97 -15.89
CA VAL A 336 13.55 15.41 -14.51
C VAL A 336 14.35 14.56 -13.55
N VAL A 337 15.32 15.18 -12.87
CA VAL A 337 16.30 14.49 -12.03
C VAL A 337 16.40 15.11 -10.64
N GLY A 338 16.73 14.28 -9.65
CA GLY A 338 16.95 14.71 -8.28
C GLY A 338 18.40 15.14 -7.98
N PRO A 339 18.68 15.54 -6.74
CA PRO A 339 19.99 16.02 -6.28
C PRO A 339 20.90 14.94 -5.70
N VAL A 340 20.47 13.69 -5.64
CA VAL A 340 21.25 12.59 -5.06
C VAL A 340 22.40 12.21 -6.00
N CYS A 341 23.56 11.90 -5.44
CA CYS A 341 24.76 11.57 -6.21
C CYS A 341 24.72 10.16 -6.81
N GLU A 342 23.64 9.82 -7.51
CA GLU A 342 23.47 8.57 -8.25
C GLU A 342 22.79 8.81 -9.60
N SER A 343 23.26 8.11 -10.63
CA SER A 343 22.66 8.20 -11.97
C SER A 343 21.21 7.72 -12.01
N GLY A 344 20.80 6.88 -11.06
CA GLY A 344 19.43 6.40 -10.91
C GLY A 344 18.47 7.39 -10.26
N ASP A 345 18.94 8.57 -9.84
CA ASP A 345 18.07 9.60 -9.23
C ASP A 345 17.31 10.38 -10.32
N THR A 346 16.38 9.69 -10.94
CA THR A 346 15.50 10.20 -11.99
C THR A 346 14.04 10.08 -11.63
N PHE A 347 13.24 11.06 -12.05
CA PHE A 347 11.77 11.07 -11.92
C PHE A 347 11.07 10.84 -13.27
N GLY A 348 11.80 11.02 -14.37
CA GLY A 348 11.31 10.71 -15.71
C GLY A 348 12.10 11.35 -16.81
N GLU A 349 12.23 10.60 -17.88
CA GLU A 349 12.88 10.97 -19.12
C GLU A 349 11.85 11.57 -20.10
N ASP A 350 12.32 12.39 -21.03
CA ASP A 350 11.55 12.98 -22.14
C ASP A 350 10.22 13.66 -21.70
N ARG A 351 10.24 14.36 -20.55
CA ARG A 351 9.05 15.06 -20.05
C ARG A 351 8.85 16.40 -20.80
N ILE A 352 7.74 16.50 -21.52
CA ILE A 352 7.38 17.73 -22.24
C ILE A 352 6.74 18.71 -21.25
N LEU A 353 7.49 19.76 -20.90
CA LEU A 353 7.10 20.71 -19.86
C LEU A 353 7.44 22.15 -20.29
N SER A 354 6.63 23.10 -19.78
CA SER A 354 6.89 24.55 -19.87
C SER A 354 7.42 24.99 -18.50
N LEU A 355 8.72 25.27 -18.39
CA LEU A 355 9.41 25.52 -17.11
C LEU A 355 10.15 26.83 -17.07
N ASN A 356 10.23 27.42 -15.87
CA ASN A 356 11.21 28.43 -15.48
C ASN A 356 11.86 28.01 -14.13
N GLU A 357 12.80 28.82 -13.63
CA GLU A 357 13.52 28.52 -12.39
C GLU A 357 12.63 28.60 -11.13
N ASP A 358 11.48 29.26 -11.20
CA ASP A 358 10.52 29.37 -10.09
C ASP A 358 9.43 28.29 -10.16
N SER A 359 9.45 27.42 -11.18
CA SER A 359 8.40 26.41 -11.38
C SER A 359 8.39 25.38 -10.26
N ILE A 360 7.18 25.06 -9.79
CA ILE A 360 6.90 23.95 -8.89
C ILE A 360 6.27 22.83 -9.70
N LEU A 361 6.78 21.61 -9.52
CA LEU A 361 6.26 20.40 -10.13
C LEU A 361 5.41 19.61 -9.14
N ALA A 362 4.34 19.00 -9.63
CA ALA A 362 3.58 17.98 -8.94
C ALA A 362 3.90 16.63 -9.57
N ILE A 363 4.46 15.71 -8.79
CA ILE A 363 4.62 14.30 -9.14
C ILE A 363 3.36 13.58 -8.64
N HIS A 364 2.55 13.09 -9.60
CA HIS A 364 1.22 12.56 -9.33
C HIS A 364 1.25 11.13 -8.77
N ASP A 365 0.13 10.72 -8.16
CA ASP A 365 -0.12 9.35 -7.70
C ASP A 365 0.96 8.82 -6.74
N ALA A 366 1.47 9.72 -5.89
CA ALA A 366 2.52 9.46 -4.91
C ALA A 366 2.00 9.02 -3.52
N GLY A 367 0.70 8.75 -3.39
CA GLY A 367 0.05 8.43 -2.11
C GLY A 367 0.40 7.06 -1.55
N ALA A 368 0.73 6.09 -2.40
CA ALA A 368 1.16 4.75 -1.99
C ALA A 368 2.63 4.52 -2.30
N TYR A 369 3.35 3.90 -1.36
CA TYR A 369 4.77 3.56 -1.51
C TYR A 369 5.65 4.78 -1.83
N GLY A 370 5.20 5.97 -1.43
CA GLY A 370 5.95 7.22 -1.49
C GLY A 370 6.72 7.44 -0.19
N HIS A 371 6.19 8.28 0.71
CA HIS A 371 6.87 8.62 1.97
C HIS A 371 7.27 7.40 2.81
N VAL A 372 6.49 6.32 2.80
CA VAL A 372 6.82 5.11 3.59
C VAL A 372 8.12 4.42 3.14
N MET A 373 8.57 4.63 1.90
CA MET A 373 9.84 4.13 1.36
C MET A 373 10.96 5.18 1.38
N SER A 374 10.69 6.39 1.88
CA SER A 374 11.70 7.44 1.97
C SER A 374 12.80 7.09 2.96
N SER A 375 13.98 7.66 2.76
CA SER A 375 15.16 7.45 3.57
C SER A 375 15.93 8.76 3.80
N ASN A 376 16.96 8.71 4.65
CA ASN A 376 17.89 9.80 4.84
C ASN A 376 19.17 9.64 3.99
N TYR A 377 19.07 8.99 2.84
CA TYR A 377 20.21 8.84 1.95
C TYR A 377 20.83 10.21 1.59
N ASN A 378 22.14 10.30 1.51
CA ASN A 378 22.93 11.53 1.44
C ASN A 378 22.66 12.52 2.62
N SER A 379 22.22 12.02 3.78
CA SER A 379 21.84 12.82 4.97
C SER A 379 20.73 13.85 4.68
N ARG A 380 19.90 13.60 3.68
CA ARG A 380 18.76 14.47 3.34
C ARG A 380 17.62 14.24 4.34
N LEU A 381 16.96 15.33 4.69
CA LEU A 381 15.83 15.31 5.63
C LEU A 381 14.55 14.86 4.92
N ARG A 382 13.76 14.01 5.56
CA ARG A 382 12.48 13.58 4.99
C ARG A 382 11.48 14.73 4.93
N PRO A 383 10.68 14.81 3.84
CA PRO A 383 9.69 15.85 3.64
C PRO A 383 8.52 15.75 4.64
N PRO A 384 7.77 16.86 4.85
CA PRO A 384 6.54 16.82 5.62
C PRO A 384 5.43 16.15 4.81
N GLU A 385 4.37 15.74 5.53
CA GLU A 385 3.15 15.20 4.95
C GLU A 385 1.95 16.08 5.39
N ILE A 386 1.13 16.48 4.43
CA ILE A 386 -0.03 17.35 4.59
C ILE A 386 -1.28 16.59 4.14
N LEU A 387 -2.32 16.59 4.96
CA LEU A 387 -3.65 16.10 4.61
C LEU A 387 -4.56 17.28 4.33
N VAL A 388 -5.25 17.25 3.20
CA VAL A 388 -6.26 18.23 2.80
C VAL A 388 -7.62 17.55 2.73
N GLU A 389 -8.64 18.18 3.32
CA GLU A 389 -10.02 17.71 3.28
C GLU A 389 -10.95 18.92 3.04
N GLY A 390 -11.46 19.05 1.83
CA GLY A 390 -12.13 20.29 1.40
C GLY A 390 -11.18 21.47 1.46
N LYS A 391 -11.41 22.39 2.43
CA LYS A 391 -10.53 23.55 2.72
C LYS A 391 -9.66 23.35 3.95
N GLU A 392 -9.89 22.28 4.69
CA GLU A 392 -9.11 22.02 5.89
C GLU A 392 -7.74 21.47 5.55
N ILE A 393 -6.70 22.00 6.20
CA ILE A 393 -5.31 21.61 6.01
C ILE A 393 -4.77 21.13 7.35
N LYS A 394 -4.24 19.91 7.39
CA LYS A 394 -3.63 19.33 8.58
C LYS A 394 -2.20 18.88 8.26
N VAL A 395 -1.22 19.36 9.02
CA VAL A 395 0.13 18.78 9.00
C VAL A 395 0.06 17.45 9.73
N ILE A 396 0.20 16.35 8.99
CA ILE A 396 0.13 14.98 9.54
C ILE A 396 1.51 14.36 9.79
N ARG A 397 2.56 15.03 9.29
CA ARG A 397 3.96 14.81 9.64
C ARG A 397 4.73 16.10 9.41
N ARG A 398 5.48 16.53 10.41
CA ARG A 398 6.39 17.67 10.25
C ARG A 398 7.61 17.29 9.40
N ARG A 399 8.24 18.28 8.77
CA ARG A 399 9.56 18.09 8.14
C ARG A 399 10.57 17.65 9.20
N GLU A 400 11.45 16.71 8.86
CA GLU A 400 12.60 16.39 9.72
C GLU A 400 13.52 17.61 9.89
N THR A 401 14.18 17.66 11.03
CA THR A 401 15.23 18.61 11.35
C THR A 401 16.58 17.91 11.40
N PHE A 402 17.66 18.68 11.38
CA PHE A 402 19.00 18.13 11.57
C PHE A 402 19.16 17.41 12.93
N ASP A 403 18.45 17.88 13.95
CA ASP A 403 18.43 17.22 15.26
C ASP A 403 17.70 15.88 15.24
N ASP A 404 16.67 15.71 14.43
CA ASP A 404 16.02 14.41 14.22
C ASP A 404 16.99 13.40 13.58
N LEU A 405 17.79 13.86 12.61
CA LEU A 405 18.78 13.05 11.93
C LEU A 405 19.86 12.52 12.89
N LEU A 406 20.31 13.36 13.83
CA LEU A 406 21.38 13.04 14.79
C LEU A 406 20.88 12.40 16.08
N ARG A 407 19.58 12.35 16.31
CA ARG A 407 18.99 11.98 17.60
C ARG A 407 19.52 10.66 18.15
N GLN A 408 19.60 9.62 17.30
CA GLN A 408 20.04 8.30 17.72
C GLN A 408 21.58 8.17 17.81
N GLU A 409 22.31 9.10 17.24
CA GLU A 409 23.78 9.09 17.24
C GLU A 409 24.37 9.90 18.43
N ARG A 410 23.58 10.83 19.02
CA ARG A 410 24.02 11.67 20.15
C ARG A 410 23.80 11.03 21.51
N ASP A 411 22.88 10.10 21.64
CA ASP A 411 22.44 9.50 22.90
C ASP A 411 23.16 8.15 23.19
N VAL A 412 24.36 7.91 22.64
CA VAL A 412 25.17 6.69 22.81
C VAL A 412 26.41 6.94 23.65
#